data_d1c8ff7a6bc5c994b99189978d18d702
#
_entry.id   d1c8ff7a6bc5c994b99189978d18d702
#
_cell.length_a   1.000
_cell.length_b   1.000
_cell.length_c   1.000
_cell.angle_alpha   90.00
_cell.angle_beta   90.00
_cell.angle_gamma   90.00
#
_symmetry.space_group_name_H-M   'P 1'
#
loop_
_entity.id
_entity.type
_entity.pdbx_description
1 polymer ?
#
loop_
_entity_poly.entity_id
_entity_poly.type
_entity_poly.pdbx_seq_one_letter_code
_entity_poly.pdbx_strand_id
1 'polypeptide(L)'
;KVENNDLKRQRDYPQQPPTIPHDISKYQLDKNFNKCMDCHSRKLADEAQAPAVSVTHYMNRDGDFLGEMSPRRYFCTQCHVHQLESKPLVENEFVDVDELIKQSNKLSK
;
A
#
# COMPACT_ATOMS: atom_id res chain seq x y z
N LYS A 1 17.88 4.69 8.76
CA LYS A 1 17.56 3.27 8.67
C LYS A 1 16.17 3.08 8.08
N VAL A 2 16.04 2.17 7.12
CA VAL A 2 14.76 1.91 6.47
C VAL A 2 13.81 1.17 7.42
N GLU A 3 12.54 1.58 7.43
CA GLU A 3 11.52 0.90 8.21
C GLU A 3 11.30 -0.52 7.66
N ASN A 4 11.42 -1.52 8.51
CA ASN A 4 11.31 -2.93 8.12
C ASN A 4 10.66 -3.77 9.21
N ASN A 5 9.55 -3.28 9.78
CA ASN A 5 8.82 -3.98 10.83
C ASN A 5 7.61 -4.76 10.30
N ASP A 6 7.29 -4.58 9.03
CA ASP A 6 6.20 -5.28 8.34
C ASP A 6 4.83 -5.05 8.98
N LEU A 7 4.65 -3.90 9.62
CA LEU A 7 3.39 -3.50 10.24
C LEU A 7 2.74 -2.40 9.42
N LYS A 8 1.48 -2.57 9.06
CA LYS A 8 0.73 -1.60 8.27
C LYS A 8 0.66 -0.26 8.98
N ARG A 9 1.02 0.82 8.27
CA ARG A 9 0.95 2.19 8.79
C ARG A 9 -0.39 2.83 8.48
N GLN A 10 -0.83 3.71 9.37
CA GLN A 10 -2.01 4.53 9.18
C GLN A 10 -1.74 5.61 8.13
N ARG A 11 -2.78 5.97 7.36
CA ARG A 11 -2.67 7.06 6.40
C ARG A 11 -2.50 8.41 7.08
N ASP A 12 -1.67 9.27 6.48
CA ASP A 12 -1.42 10.62 6.96
C ASP A 12 -2.36 11.66 6.32
N TYR A 13 -3.02 11.29 5.21
CA TYR A 13 -3.99 12.17 4.52
C TYR A 13 -4.97 11.30 3.71
N PRO A 14 -6.15 11.87 3.31
CA PRO A 14 -7.15 11.09 2.57
C PRO A 14 -6.59 10.53 1.26
N GLN A 15 -6.93 9.29 0.95
CA GLN A 15 -6.55 8.59 -0.28
C GLN A 15 -5.03 8.44 -0.48
N GLN A 16 -4.27 8.60 0.59
CA GLN A 16 -2.83 8.35 0.51
C GLN A 16 -2.56 6.91 0.07
N PRO A 17 -1.67 6.70 -0.93
CA PRO A 17 -1.17 5.35 -1.19
C PRO A 17 -0.44 4.84 0.07
N PRO A 18 -0.78 3.65 0.59
CA PRO A 18 -0.13 3.16 1.80
C PRO A 18 1.39 3.08 1.64
N THR A 19 2.11 3.48 2.68
CA THR A 19 3.57 3.39 2.68
C THR A 19 4.02 1.95 2.87
N ILE A 20 5.25 1.66 2.47
CA ILE A 20 5.82 0.31 2.52
C ILE A 20 6.50 0.10 3.87
N PRO A 21 6.02 -0.85 4.72
CA PRO A 21 6.58 -1.06 6.05
C PRO A 21 7.74 -2.07 6.08
N HIS A 22 8.36 -2.34 4.94
CA HIS A 22 9.45 -3.30 4.86
C HIS A 22 10.52 -2.84 3.87
N ASP A 23 11.70 -3.46 3.93
CA ASP A 23 12.80 -3.14 3.05
C ASP A 23 12.53 -3.69 1.65
N ILE A 24 12.74 -2.86 0.62
CA ILE A 24 12.57 -3.24 -0.79
C ILE A 24 13.84 -3.03 -1.61
N SER A 25 14.98 -2.79 -0.95
CA SER A 25 16.23 -2.44 -1.64
C SER A 25 16.72 -3.51 -2.61
N LYS A 26 16.33 -4.77 -2.39
CA LYS A 26 16.71 -5.90 -3.25
C LYS A 26 15.61 -6.34 -4.20
N TYR A 27 14.49 -5.61 -4.26
CA TYR A 27 13.36 -6.00 -5.08
C TYR A 27 13.49 -5.40 -6.48
N GLN A 28 13.45 -6.26 -7.49
CA GLN A 28 13.47 -5.82 -8.88
C GLN A 28 12.09 -5.26 -9.26
N LEU A 29 12.08 -4.06 -9.82
CA LEU A 29 10.87 -3.43 -10.36
C LEU A 29 11.25 -2.65 -11.61
N ASP A 30 11.12 -3.30 -12.76
CA ASP A 30 11.40 -2.70 -14.06
C ASP A 30 10.46 -3.27 -15.11
N LYS A 31 10.65 -2.92 -16.38
CA LYS A 31 9.75 -3.35 -17.43
C LYS A 31 9.73 -4.87 -17.64
N ASN A 32 10.75 -5.59 -17.15
CA ASN A 32 10.87 -7.03 -17.35
C ASN A 32 10.35 -7.84 -16.16
N PHE A 33 10.34 -7.26 -14.95
CA PHE A 33 9.92 -7.97 -13.76
C PHE A 33 9.45 -7.01 -12.67
N ASN A 34 8.39 -7.42 -11.97
CA ASN A 34 7.82 -6.66 -10.85
C ASN A 34 7.76 -7.56 -9.63
N LYS A 35 8.76 -7.46 -8.77
CA LYS A 35 8.85 -8.28 -7.55
C LYS A 35 7.70 -8.01 -6.59
N CYS A 36 7.16 -6.79 -6.58
CA CYS A 36 6.04 -6.45 -5.71
C CYS A 36 4.85 -7.37 -5.95
N MET A 37 4.58 -7.72 -7.20
CA MET A 37 3.45 -8.56 -7.56
C MET A 37 3.63 -10.02 -7.20
N ASP A 38 4.84 -10.48 -6.86
CA ASP A 38 5.05 -11.84 -6.38
C ASP A 38 4.31 -12.09 -5.07
N CYS A 39 4.14 -11.04 -4.25
CA CYS A 39 3.46 -11.14 -2.97
C CYS A 39 2.11 -10.41 -2.95
N HIS A 40 1.98 -9.33 -3.71
CA HIS A 40 0.80 -8.45 -3.61
C HIS A 40 -0.23 -8.64 -4.72
N SER A 41 0.04 -9.49 -5.71
CA SER A 41 -0.99 -9.79 -6.71
C SER A 41 -2.19 -10.47 -6.04
N ARG A 42 -3.38 -10.28 -6.60
CA ARG A 42 -4.59 -10.87 -6.04
C ARG A 42 -4.52 -12.40 -6.02
N LYS A 43 -3.73 -12.98 -6.92
CA LYS A 43 -3.55 -14.42 -7.01
C LYS A 43 -2.62 -14.98 -5.93
N LEU A 44 -1.58 -14.23 -5.56
CA LEU A 44 -0.49 -14.72 -4.70
C LEU A 44 -0.52 -14.15 -3.28
N ALA A 45 -1.35 -13.14 -3.02
CA ALA A 45 -1.34 -12.43 -1.75
C ALA A 45 -1.63 -13.32 -0.54
N ASP A 46 -2.57 -14.25 -0.66
CA ASP A 46 -2.91 -15.14 0.44
C ASP A 46 -1.73 -16.02 0.86
N GLU A 47 -1.03 -16.61 -0.11
CA GLU A 47 0.13 -17.46 0.17
C GLU A 47 1.27 -16.66 0.81
N ALA A 48 1.46 -15.43 0.35
CA ALA A 48 2.51 -14.55 0.86
C ALA A 48 2.12 -13.84 2.15
N GLN A 49 0.84 -13.93 2.56
CA GLN A 49 0.28 -13.21 3.70
C GLN A 49 0.48 -11.70 3.59
N ALA A 50 0.36 -11.19 2.36
CA ALA A 50 0.47 -9.77 2.04
C ALA A 50 -0.91 -9.23 1.65
N PRO A 51 -1.17 -7.92 1.88
CA PRO A 51 -2.40 -7.32 1.37
C PRO A 51 -2.38 -7.29 -0.15
N ALA A 52 -3.47 -7.76 -0.78
CA ALA A 52 -3.60 -7.74 -2.23
C ALA A 52 -3.81 -6.31 -2.73
N VAL A 53 -3.31 -6.03 -3.96
CA VAL A 53 -3.60 -4.76 -4.61
C VAL A 53 -5.11 -4.59 -4.78
N SER A 54 -5.61 -3.37 -4.59
CA SER A 54 -7.05 -3.10 -4.74
C SER A 54 -7.48 -3.20 -6.18
N VAL A 55 -8.80 -3.40 -6.39
CA VAL A 55 -9.35 -3.50 -7.74
C VAL A 55 -9.13 -2.22 -8.55
N THR A 56 -8.93 -1.08 -7.91
CA THR A 56 -8.64 0.17 -8.61
C THR A 56 -7.35 0.10 -9.41
N HIS A 57 -6.44 -0.81 -9.09
CA HIS A 57 -5.19 -1.03 -9.84
C HIS A 57 -5.43 -1.70 -11.19
N TYR A 58 -6.64 -2.21 -11.42
CA TYR A 58 -7.06 -2.81 -12.69
C TYR A 58 -7.92 -1.87 -13.52
N MET A 59 -8.07 -0.60 -13.11
CA MET A 59 -8.88 0.38 -13.82
C MET A 59 -8.02 1.23 -14.75
N ASN A 60 -8.57 1.54 -15.95
CA ASN A 60 -7.96 2.53 -16.83
C ASN A 60 -8.45 3.94 -16.47
N ARG A 61 -7.99 4.95 -17.23
CA ARG A 61 -8.37 6.35 -16.99
C ARG A 61 -9.87 6.60 -17.17
N ASP A 62 -10.52 5.80 -17.97
CA ASP A 62 -11.95 5.95 -18.26
C ASP A 62 -12.82 5.27 -17.20
N GLY A 63 -12.21 4.64 -16.22
CA GLY A 63 -12.91 3.96 -15.15
C GLY A 63 -13.34 2.54 -15.45
N ASP A 64 -12.93 1.99 -16.60
CA ASP A 64 -13.23 0.60 -16.98
C ASP A 64 -12.26 -0.36 -16.31
N PHE A 65 -12.78 -1.51 -15.87
CA PHE A 65 -11.94 -2.58 -15.29
C PHE A 65 -11.31 -3.41 -16.40
N LEU A 66 -10.01 -3.66 -16.28
CA LEU A 66 -9.24 -4.44 -17.23
C LEU A 66 -9.06 -5.88 -16.72
N GLY A 67 -8.77 -6.81 -17.62
CA GLY A 67 -8.46 -8.19 -17.25
C GLY A 67 -7.12 -8.33 -16.55
N GLU A 68 -6.23 -7.35 -16.72
CA GLU A 68 -4.90 -7.32 -16.10
C GLU A 68 -4.71 -5.99 -15.39
N MET A 69 -3.65 -5.90 -14.58
CA MET A 69 -3.32 -4.66 -13.89
C MET A 69 -3.08 -3.53 -14.90
N SER A 70 -3.63 -2.35 -14.61
CA SER A 70 -3.47 -1.19 -15.47
C SER A 70 -2.00 -0.83 -15.62
N PRO A 71 -1.50 -0.58 -16.86
CA PRO A 71 -0.09 -0.22 -17.04
C PRO A 71 0.35 0.99 -16.22
N ARG A 72 -0.53 1.94 -15.94
CA ARG A 72 -0.20 3.13 -15.15
C ARG A 72 0.02 2.81 -13.67
N ARG A 73 -0.31 1.60 -13.23
CA ARG A 73 -0.13 1.14 -11.84
C ARG A 73 1.00 0.13 -11.70
N TYR A 74 1.73 -0.13 -12.78
CA TYR A 74 2.77 -1.16 -12.81
C TYR A 74 3.96 -0.83 -11.91
N PHE A 75 4.41 0.44 -11.93
CA PHE A 75 5.56 0.86 -11.15
C PHE A 75 5.12 1.31 -9.76
N CYS A 76 5.02 0.35 -8.87
CA CYS A 76 4.43 0.52 -7.54
C CYS A 76 5.12 1.62 -6.72
N THR A 77 6.44 1.72 -6.82
CA THR A 77 7.22 2.67 -6.03
C THR A 77 7.07 4.13 -6.47
N GLN A 78 6.36 4.38 -7.58
CA GLN A 78 6.04 5.76 -7.94
C GLN A 78 4.99 6.37 -7.03
N CYS A 79 4.17 5.55 -6.38
CA CYS A 79 3.12 5.99 -5.47
C CYS A 79 3.32 5.45 -4.06
N HIS A 80 3.80 4.21 -3.94
CA HIS A 80 4.06 3.58 -2.64
C HIS A 80 5.54 3.70 -2.32
N VAL A 81 5.87 4.27 -1.17
CA VAL A 81 7.25 4.53 -0.79
C VAL A 81 7.57 3.88 0.54
N HIS A 82 8.83 3.45 0.69
CA HIS A 82 9.32 3.00 1.98
C HIS A 82 9.60 4.21 2.87
N GLN A 83 9.73 3.96 4.17
CA GLN A 83 9.97 5.02 5.14
C GLN A 83 11.26 4.75 5.90
N LEU A 84 11.85 5.81 6.43
CA LEU A 84 12.96 5.69 7.36
C LEU A 84 12.43 5.60 8.79
N GLU A 85 13.16 4.91 9.66
CA GLU A 85 12.85 4.89 11.09
C GLU A 85 13.30 6.21 11.72
N SER A 86 12.52 7.27 11.53
CA SER A 86 12.80 8.59 12.06
C SER A 86 11.52 9.22 12.56
N LYS A 87 11.66 10.07 13.56
CA LYS A 87 10.53 10.76 14.15
C LYS A 87 10.27 12.05 13.38
N PRO A 88 9.03 12.34 12.95
CA PRO A 88 8.74 13.59 12.28
C PRO A 88 8.89 14.76 13.25
N LEU A 89 9.23 15.95 12.71
CA LEU A 89 9.35 17.16 13.52
C LEU A 89 7.98 17.59 14.08
N VAL A 90 6.92 17.36 13.33
CA VAL A 90 5.55 17.66 13.75
C VAL A 90 4.70 16.43 13.48
N GLU A 91 3.95 15.98 14.48
CA GLU A 91 3.08 14.82 14.34
C GLU A 91 1.87 15.14 13.49
N ASN A 92 1.43 14.15 12.70
CA ASN A 92 0.22 14.24 11.91
C ASN A 92 -0.97 13.74 12.74
N GLU A 93 -2.01 14.56 12.83
CA GLU A 93 -3.21 14.23 13.61
C GLU A 93 -4.34 13.66 12.78
N PHE A 94 -4.12 13.48 11.47
CA PHE A 94 -5.15 12.91 10.59
C PHE A 94 -5.50 11.49 10.99
N VAL A 95 -6.79 11.18 11.02
CA VAL A 95 -7.32 9.84 11.27
C VAL A 95 -8.19 9.43 10.10
N ASP A 96 -7.86 8.29 9.48
CA ASP A 96 -8.63 7.77 8.35
C ASP A 96 -10.03 7.35 8.80
N VAL A 97 -11.01 7.44 7.88
CA VAL A 97 -12.40 7.11 8.19
C VAL A 97 -12.56 5.67 8.68
N ASP A 98 -11.80 4.74 8.13
CA ASP A 98 -11.86 3.34 8.56
C ASP A 98 -11.42 3.19 10.02
N GLU A 99 -10.42 3.96 10.44
CA GLU A 99 -9.96 3.95 11.83
C GLU A 99 -10.99 4.58 12.76
N LEU A 100 -11.65 5.64 12.33
CA LEU A 100 -12.74 6.26 13.10
C LEU A 100 -13.89 5.30 13.31
N ILE A 101 -14.24 4.50 12.31
CA ILE A 101 -15.29 3.48 12.43
C ILE A 101 -14.92 2.44 13.47
N LYS A 102 -13.67 1.97 13.47
CA LYS A 102 -13.18 1.01 14.47
C LYS A 102 -13.27 1.55 15.88
N GLN A 103 -12.87 2.81 16.09
CA GLN A 103 -12.95 3.46 17.39
C GLN A 103 -14.39 3.61 17.86
N SER A 104 -15.30 4.00 16.96
CA SER A 104 -16.72 4.11 17.26
C SER A 104 -17.31 2.76 17.68
N ASN A 105 -16.98 1.68 16.97
CA ASN A 105 -17.45 0.33 17.30
C ASN A 105 -16.96 -0.14 18.67
N LYS A 106 -15.74 0.24 19.06
CA LYS A 106 -15.21 -0.08 20.40
C LYS A 106 -15.97 0.66 21.51
N LEU A 107 -16.33 1.92 21.24
CA LEU A 107 -17.02 2.74 22.24
C LEU A 107 -18.49 2.38 22.41
N SER A 108 -19.10 1.76 21.39
CA SER A 108 -20.54 1.40 21.44
C SER A 108 -20.81 0.04 22.10
N LYS A 109 -19.78 -0.60 22.63
CA LYS A 109 -19.93 -1.87 23.34
C LYS A 109 -20.02 -1.63 24.87
#